data_8a913a07e56a0c36b833307aafe2ff80
#
_entry.id   8a913a07e56a0c36b833307aafe2ff80
#
_cell.length_a   1.000
_cell.length_b   1.000
_cell.length_c   1.000
_cell.angle_alpha   90.00
_cell.angle_beta   90.00
_cell.angle_gamma   90.00
#
_symmetry.space_group_name_H-M   'P 1'
#
loop_
_entity.id
_entity.type
_entity.pdbx_description
1 polymer ?
#
loop_
_entity_poly.entity_id
_entity_poly.type
_entity_poly.pdbx_seq_one_letter_code
_entity_poly.pdbx_strand_id
1 'polypeptide(L)'
;MFKLCRGTAVSLQELAESIFPDNSLEDALHAVSVMLSIAPLARSESGSVLFPARMHMLFRGIKGVYACTNPDCPHSHTENGLTLGEVYFSDGNLTCKECGSTIYELYNDRRCGSIFFRGFVLKQDFEARRRTYLWHQPGMINEDEVKEIHLFIPSAGYRLPERQGQNKISPCYLDVQSGFIDFSDDSLDGKQGIRKLYYSGFTAKARPDILTFSTCPHCRHELSKMQLTSFNTRGKQSFFNLIKAQFQAQPAGLGKTGDPDRLPNEGRQDLLFSDSRNRDTKLSIDMSAA
;
A
#
# COMPACT_ATOMS: atom_id res chain seq x y z
N MET A 1 -10.61 -29.93 23.51
CA MET A 1 -9.74 -29.22 22.53
C MET A 1 -8.71 -30.15 21.90
N PHE A 2 -7.72 -30.72 22.63
CA PHE A 2 -6.65 -31.52 22.02
C PHE A 2 -7.15 -32.73 21.21
N LYS A 3 -8.16 -33.46 21.70
CA LYS A 3 -8.73 -34.61 20.97
C LYS A 3 -9.48 -34.20 19.70
N LEU A 4 -10.12 -33.03 19.69
CA LEU A 4 -10.89 -32.51 18.56
C LEU A 4 -9.98 -32.04 17.40
N CYS A 5 -8.82 -31.49 17.72
CA CYS A 5 -7.89 -30.94 16.70
C CYS A 5 -6.81 -31.93 16.25
N ARG A 6 -6.84 -33.19 16.71
CA ARG A 6 -5.82 -34.17 16.38
C ARG A 6 -6.08 -34.81 15.02
N GLY A 7 -5.28 -34.42 14.03
CA GLY A 7 -5.25 -35.05 12.70
C GLY A 7 -6.24 -34.51 11.67
N THR A 8 -7.13 -33.60 12.07
CA THR A 8 -8.07 -32.94 11.14
C THR A 8 -8.08 -31.43 11.40
N ALA A 9 -8.27 -30.67 10.33
CA ALA A 9 -8.53 -29.23 10.46
C ALA A 9 -9.98 -29.04 10.94
N VAL A 10 -10.15 -28.30 12.03
CA VAL A 10 -11.44 -27.94 12.60
C VAL A 10 -11.58 -26.44 12.55
N SER A 11 -12.73 -25.91 12.13
CA SER A 11 -12.99 -24.49 12.15
C SER A 11 -13.10 -23.97 13.60
N LEU A 12 -12.84 -22.67 13.81
CA LEU A 12 -12.98 -22.07 15.13
C LEU A 12 -14.43 -22.16 15.62
N GLN A 13 -15.40 -22.07 14.71
CA GLN A 13 -16.81 -22.21 15.01
C GLN A 13 -17.16 -23.62 15.46
N GLU A 14 -16.77 -24.65 14.72
CA GLU A 14 -17.00 -26.07 15.10
C GLU A 14 -16.35 -26.38 16.45
N LEU A 15 -15.18 -25.80 16.71
CA LEU A 15 -14.49 -25.97 17.99
C LEU A 15 -15.28 -25.31 19.13
N ALA A 16 -15.82 -24.11 18.91
CA ALA A 16 -16.61 -23.36 19.88
C ALA A 16 -17.91 -24.10 20.23
N GLU A 17 -18.66 -24.54 19.23
CA GLU A 17 -19.88 -25.31 19.40
C GLU A 17 -19.67 -26.67 20.12
N SER A 18 -18.52 -27.31 19.83
CA SER A 18 -18.17 -28.57 20.44
C SER A 18 -17.76 -28.46 21.92
N ILE A 19 -17.15 -27.35 22.32
CA ILE A 19 -16.64 -27.14 23.69
C ILE A 19 -17.72 -26.48 24.57
N PHE A 20 -18.50 -25.57 23.99
CA PHE A 20 -19.51 -24.77 24.68
C PHE A 20 -20.90 -24.87 23.99
N PRO A 21 -21.51 -26.05 23.96
CA PRO A 21 -22.75 -26.28 23.20
C PRO A 21 -23.96 -25.48 23.71
N ASP A 22 -23.96 -25.10 24.98
CA ASP A 22 -25.08 -24.42 25.64
C ASP A 22 -24.94 -22.88 25.67
N ASN A 23 -23.83 -22.33 25.07
CA ASN A 23 -23.55 -20.90 25.05
C ASN A 23 -23.93 -20.25 23.72
N SER A 24 -24.07 -18.93 23.72
CA SER A 24 -24.18 -18.20 22.46
C SER A 24 -22.93 -18.41 21.63
N LEU A 25 -23.09 -18.44 20.29
CA LEU A 25 -21.91 -18.63 19.38
C LEU A 25 -20.85 -17.56 19.62
N GLU A 26 -21.25 -16.33 19.88
CA GLU A 26 -20.34 -15.21 20.13
C GLU A 26 -19.51 -15.42 21.41
N ASP A 27 -20.16 -15.78 22.52
CA ASP A 27 -19.47 -16.05 23.78
C ASP A 27 -18.58 -17.29 23.68
N ALA A 28 -19.02 -18.33 22.99
CA ALA A 28 -18.26 -19.54 22.75
C ALA A 28 -17.01 -19.28 21.92
N LEU A 29 -17.10 -18.47 20.84
CA LEU A 29 -15.97 -18.06 20.02
C LEU A 29 -14.98 -17.22 20.82
N HIS A 30 -15.47 -16.30 21.64
CA HIS A 30 -14.63 -15.49 22.52
C HIS A 30 -13.87 -16.37 23.53
N ALA A 31 -14.57 -17.27 24.21
CA ALA A 31 -13.98 -18.20 25.17
C ALA A 31 -12.89 -19.09 24.52
N VAL A 32 -13.16 -19.65 23.33
CA VAL A 32 -12.17 -20.45 22.60
C VAL A 32 -10.98 -19.62 22.19
N SER A 33 -11.18 -18.37 21.75
CA SER A 33 -10.07 -17.47 21.39
C SER A 33 -9.16 -17.18 22.58
N VAL A 34 -9.73 -16.92 23.74
CA VAL A 34 -8.98 -16.75 24.99
C VAL A 34 -8.21 -18.02 25.36
N MET A 35 -8.89 -19.20 25.29
CA MET A 35 -8.22 -20.48 25.57
C MET A 35 -7.04 -20.74 24.62
N LEU A 36 -7.20 -20.46 23.33
CA LEU A 36 -6.12 -20.60 22.33
C LEU A 36 -4.95 -19.64 22.59
N SER A 37 -5.23 -18.44 23.10
CA SER A 37 -4.19 -17.45 23.45
C SER A 37 -3.37 -17.89 24.67
N ILE A 38 -4.00 -18.56 25.65
CA ILE A 38 -3.35 -19.00 26.88
C ILE A 38 -2.70 -20.39 26.73
N ALA A 39 -3.24 -21.26 25.90
CA ALA A 39 -2.78 -22.64 25.75
C ALA A 39 -1.27 -22.78 25.43
N PRO A 40 -0.63 -21.92 24.60
CA PRO A 40 0.81 -21.97 24.39
C PRO A 40 1.67 -21.63 25.61
N LEU A 41 1.09 -20.99 26.63
CA LEU A 41 1.77 -20.61 27.86
C LEU A 41 1.79 -21.77 28.87
N ALA A 42 0.91 -22.75 28.72
CA ALA A 42 0.83 -23.90 29.60
C ALA A 42 2.07 -24.78 29.46
N ARG A 43 2.65 -25.13 30.62
CA ARG A 43 3.83 -25.99 30.73
C ARG A 43 3.51 -27.24 31.55
N SER A 44 4.17 -28.35 31.18
CA SER A 44 4.21 -29.54 32.03
C SER A 44 5.16 -29.32 33.23
N GLU A 45 5.13 -30.20 34.19
CA GLU A 45 6.10 -30.22 35.33
C GLU A 45 7.55 -30.27 34.82
N SER A 46 7.79 -30.87 33.68
CA SER A 46 9.11 -30.90 32.99
C SER A 46 9.47 -29.63 32.24
N GLY A 47 8.60 -28.61 32.23
CA GLY A 47 8.80 -27.34 31.50
C GLY A 47 8.43 -27.38 29.99
N SER A 48 8.02 -28.55 29.48
CA SER A 48 7.60 -28.66 28.06
C SER A 48 6.26 -27.96 27.80
N VAL A 49 6.13 -27.33 26.64
CA VAL A 49 4.89 -26.69 26.21
C VAL A 49 3.82 -27.76 26.01
N LEU A 50 2.68 -27.65 26.72
CA LEU A 50 1.60 -28.63 26.63
C LEU A 50 0.81 -28.52 25.34
N PHE A 51 0.68 -27.32 24.81
CA PHE A 51 -0.03 -27.07 23.56
C PHE A 51 0.80 -26.17 22.63
N PRO A 52 1.71 -26.75 21.84
CA PRO A 52 2.48 -25.99 20.89
C PRO A 52 1.56 -25.47 19.76
N ALA A 53 1.31 -24.17 19.77
CA ALA A 53 0.57 -23.52 18.71
C ALA A 53 1.51 -23.00 17.62
N ARG A 54 1.14 -23.18 16.36
CA ARG A 54 1.78 -22.57 15.20
C ARG A 54 0.75 -21.75 14.47
N MET A 55 1.08 -20.50 14.19
CA MET A 55 0.25 -19.63 13.38
C MET A 55 0.76 -19.64 11.95
N HIS A 56 -0.10 -20.01 11.01
CA HIS A 56 0.18 -19.87 9.59
C HIS A 56 -0.50 -18.59 9.11
N MET A 57 0.30 -17.57 8.83
CA MET A 57 -0.22 -16.33 8.30
C MET A 57 -0.09 -16.32 6.78
N LEU A 58 -1.23 -16.25 6.09
CA LEU A 58 -1.29 -16.07 4.66
C LEU A 58 -1.39 -14.58 4.37
N PHE A 59 -0.30 -13.99 3.89
CA PHE A 59 -0.26 -12.59 3.50
C PHE A 59 -0.50 -12.45 2.00
N ARG A 60 -1.62 -11.86 1.62
CA ARG A 60 -1.88 -11.45 0.24
C ARG A 60 -1.62 -9.96 0.13
N GLY A 61 -0.48 -9.60 -0.44
CA GLY A 61 -0.11 -8.19 -0.63
C GLY A 61 -1.14 -7.44 -1.49
N ILE A 62 -1.36 -6.18 -1.17
CA ILE A 62 -2.15 -5.25 -1.97
C ILE A 62 -1.46 -5.05 -3.32
N LYS A 63 -2.20 -5.13 -4.41
CA LYS A 63 -1.66 -4.97 -5.78
C LYS A 63 -1.42 -3.51 -6.16
N GLY A 64 -2.00 -2.59 -5.44
CA GLY A 64 -1.96 -1.15 -5.62
C GLY A 64 -3.04 -0.49 -4.78
N VAL A 65 -2.96 0.80 -4.63
CA VAL A 65 -3.99 1.64 -4.02
C VAL A 65 -4.49 2.59 -5.09
N TYR A 66 -5.79 2.71 -5.19
CA TYR A 66 -6.48 3.51 -6.20
C TYR A 66 -7.37 4.51 -5.48
N ALA A 67 -7.57 5.68 -6.04
CA ALA A 67 -8.47 6.66 -5.45
C ALA A 67 -9.36 7.33 -6.49
N CYS A 68 -10.57 7.65 -6.07
CA CYS A 68 -11.49 8.49 -6.83
C CYS A 68 -10.88 9.88 -7.00
N THR A 69 -10.96 10.41 -8.21
CA THR A 69 -10.38 11.72 -8.56
C THR A 69 -11.21 12.89 -8.05
N ASN A 70 -12.47 12.68 -7.72
CA ASN A 70 -13.37 13.74 -7.29
C ASN A 70 -13.10 14.15 -5.82
N PRO A 71 -12.65 15.39 -5.55
CA PRO A 71 -12.48 15.87 -4.18
C PRO A 71 -13.81 16.04 -3.44
N ASP A 72 -14.92 16.22 -4.17
CA ASP A 72 -16.27 16.38 -3.62
C ASP A 72 -17.03 15.03 -3.55
N CYS A 73 -16.32 13.90 -3.63
CA CYS A 73 -16.92 12.59 -3.44
C CYS A 73 -17.54 12.48 -2.03
N PRO A 74 -18.75 11.86 -1.88
CA PRO A 74 -19.35 11.67 -0.55
C PRO A 74 -18.45 10.98 0.47
N HIS A 75 -17.54 10.10 -0.02
CA HIS A 75 -16.55 9.40 0.80
C HIS A 75 -15.14 10.00 0.64
N SER A 76 -15.06 11.32 0.42
CA SER A 76 -13.75 11.99 0.36
C SER A 76 -13.14 12.13 1.75
N HIS A 77 -11.81 12.04 1.78
CA HIS A 77 -11.02 12.24 2.98
C HIS A 77 -9.99 13.34 2.75
N THR A 78 -9.89 14.25 3.71
CA THR A 78 -8.89 15.32 3.69
C THR A 78 -7.95 15.15 4.88
N GLU A 79 -6.67 15.02 4.58
CA GLU A 79 -5.62 14.96 5.60
C GLU A 79 -4.45 15.84 5.18
N ASN A 80 -3.97 16.69 6.10
CA ASN A 80 -2.88 17.64 5.85
C ASN A 80 -3.10 18.52 4.60
N GLY A 81 -4.37 18.85 4.31
CA GLY A 81 -4.76 19.64 3.15
C GLY A 81 -4.79 18.89 1.83
N LEU A 82 -4.47 17.60 1.81
CA LEU A 82 -4.64 16.73 0.65
C LEU A 82 -6.03 16.08 0.70
N THR A 83 -6.81 16.25 -0.36
CA THR A 83 -8.13 15.62 -0.48
C THR A 83 -8.09 14.52 -1.53
N LEU A 84 -8.53 13.33 -1.17
CA LEU A 84 -8.80 12.21 -2.07
C LEU A 84 -10.27 11.82 -1.94
N GLY A 85 -10.89 11.38 -3.03
CA GLY A 85 -12.16 10.69 -2.96
C GLY A 85 -12.00 9.28 -2.38
N GLU A 86 -13.03 8.44 -2.50
CA GLU A 86 -13.03 7.05 -2.00
C GLU A 86 -11.78 6.28 -2.45
N VAL A 87 -11.19 5.49 -1.53
CA VAL A 87 -9.95 4.74 -1.75
C VAL A 87 -10.25 3.26 -1.95
N TYR A 88 -9.62 2.64 -2.93
CA TYR A 88 -9.80 1.24 -3.32
C TYR A 88 -8.47 0.48 -3.29
N PHE A 89 -8.52 -0.79 -2.90
CA PHE A 89 -7.35 -1.67 -2.81
C PHE A 89 -7.29 -2.73 -3.92
N SER A 90 -8.07 -2.54 -4.98
CA SER A 90 -8.10 -3.44 -6.13
C SER A 90 -8.14 -2.68 -7.45
N ASP A 91 -7.56 -3.28 -8.48
CA ASP A 91 -7.48 -2.79 -9.85
C ASP A 91 -8.76 -2.98 -10.69
N GLY A 92 -9.82 -3.53 -10.10
CA GLY A 92 -11.05 -3.89 -10.83
C GLY A 92 -12.08 -2.79 -11.01
N ASN A 93 -11.91 -1.64 -10.36
CA ASN A 93 -12.87 -0.53 -10.47
C ASN A 93 -12.26 0.59 -11.30
N LEU A 94 -12.93 0.98 -12.39
CA LEU A 94 -12.55 2.12 -13.22
C LEU A 94 -13.28 3.39 -12.82
N THR A 95 -14.43 3.25 -12.16
CA THR A 95 -15.29 4.34 -11.71
C THR A 95 -15.66 4.17 -10.24
N CYS A 96 -15.78 5.29 -9.57
CA CYS A 96 -16.18 5.35 -8.17
C CYS A 96 -17.64 4.89 -8.00
N LYS A 97 -17.89 3.98 -7.07
CA LYS A 97 -19.23 3.46 -6.78
C LYS A 97 -20.15 4.52 -6.20
N GLU A 98 -19.58 5.51 -5.49
CA GLU A 98 -20.32 6.52 -4.75
C GLU A 98 -20.71 7.73 -5.61
N CYS A 99 -19.80 8.19 -6.48
CA CYS A 99 -20.04 9.41 -7.27
C CYS A 99 -19.88 9.23 -8.79
N GLY A 100 -19.55 8.04 -9.26
CA GLY A 100 -19.38 7.74 -10.69
C GLY A 100 -18.11 8.33 -11.33
N SER A 101 -17.30 9.08 -10.57
CA SER A 101 -16.07 9.70 -11.10
C SER A 101 -14.98 8.66 -11.35
N THR A 102 -14.01 9.02 -12.17
CA THR A 102 -12.88 8.15 -12.54
C THR A 102 -11.97 7.83 -11.32
N ILE A 103 -11.37 6.65 -11.34
CA ILE A 103 -10.44 6.17 -10.32
C ILE A 103 -9.09 5.93 -10.97
N TYR A 104 -8.00 6.38 -10.36
CA TYR A 104 -6.63 6.09 -10.83
C TYR A 104 -5.76 5.51 -9.72
N GLU A 105 -4.73 4.78 -10.13
CA GLU A 105 -3.72 4.25 -9.23
C GLU A 105 -2.93 5.37 -8.57
N LEU A 106 -2.65 5.21 -7.28
CA LEU A 106 -1.83 6.14 -6.52
C LEU A 106 -0.37 5.69 -6.50
N TYR A 107 0.49 6.66 -6.71
CA TYR A 107 1.94 6.57 -6.53
C TYR A 107 2.37 7.54 -5.45
N ASN A 108 3.49 7.28 -4.80
CA ASN A 108 4.01 8.16 -3.76
C ASN A 108 5.52 8.38 -3.88
N ASP A 109 5.94 9.54 -3.40
CA ASP A 109 7.32 9.78 -3.01
C ASP A 109 7.52 9.31 -1.57
N ARG A 110 8.25 8.21 -1.39
CA ARG A 110 8.48 7.59 -0.07
C ARG A 110 9.17 8.51 0.94
N ARG A 111 9.82 9.57 0.48
CA ARG A 111 10.56 10.50 1.34
C ARG A 111 9.65 11.49 2.05
N CYS A 112 8.70 12.08 1.34
CA CYS A 112 7.82 13.12 1.88
C CYS A 112 6.33 12.75 1.90
N GLY A 113 5.97 11.57 1.37
CA GLY A 113 4.58 11.12 1.33
C GLY A 113 3.72 11.79 0.26
N SER A 114 4.30 12.62 -0.62
CA SER A 114 3.53 13.24 -1.71
C SER A 114 2.89 12.20 -2.61
N ILE A 115 1.64 12.45 -3.00
CA ILE A 115 0.80 11.51 -3.73
C ILE A 115 0.62 11.98 -5.18
N PHE A 116 0.57 11.00 -6.08
CA PHE A 116 0.44 11.19 -7.52
C PHE A 116 -0.60 10.22 -8.06
N PHE A 117 -1.40 10.65 -9.03
CA PHE A 117 -2.13 9.72 -9.88
C PHE A 117 -1.23 9.21 -10.98
N ARG A 118 -1.37 7.94 -11.31
CA ARG A 118 -0.76 7.31 -12.47
C ARG A 118 -1.81 7.08 -13.53
N GLY A 119 -1.53 7.48 -14.75
CA GLY A 119 -2.37 7.23 -15.92
C GLY A 119 -1.54 7.11 -17.18
N PHE A 120 -2.23 7.03 -18.31
CA PHE A 120 -1.60 6.93 -19.64
C PHE A 120 -2.28 7.92 -20.59
N VAL A 121 -1.48 8.55 -21.46
CA VAL A 121 -1.94 9.51 -22.45
C VAL A 121 -1.37 9.18 -23.83
N LEU A 122 -2.07 9.55 -24.90
CA LEU A 122 -1.53 9.45 -26.25
C LEU A 122 -0.38 10.44 -26.40
N LYS A 123 0.75 9.98 -26.90
CA LYS A 123 1.96 10.77 -27.10
C LYS A 123 1.71 11.98 -27.97
N GLN A 124 1.03 11.78 -29.10
CA GLN A 124 0.70 12.84 -30.07
C GLN A 124 -0.14 13.96 -29.46
N ASP A 125 -1.14 13.62 -28.62
CA ASP A 125 -2.02 14.60 -28.00
C ASP A 125 -1.27 15.37 -26.89
N PHE A 126 -0.45 14.68 -26.11
CA PHE A 126 0.38 15.30 -25.10
C PHE A 126 1.40 16.29 -25.70
N GLU A 127 2.10 15.89 -26.77
CA GLU A 127 3.07 16.75 -27.47
C GLU A 127 2.40 17.97 -28.12
N ALA A 128 1.18 17.80 -28.65
CA ALA A 128 0.37 18.87 -29.20
C ALA A 128 -0.39 19.68 -28.14
N ARG A 129 -0.27 19.34 -26.86
CA ARG A 129 -1.01 19.92 -25.74
C ARG A 129 -2.52 19.96 -25.97
N ARG A 130 -3.03 18.92 -26.59
CA ARG A 130 -4.48 18.78 -26.83
C ARG A 130 -5.14 18.13 -25.62
N ARG A 131 -6.43 18.43 -25.47
CA ARG A 131 -7.28 17.67 -24.55
C ARG A 131 -7.32 16.21 -25.00
N THR A 132 -7.02 15.28 -24.07
CA THR A 132 -6.95 13.84 -24.34
C THR A 132 -7.61 13.05 -23.20
N TYR A 133 -7.87 11.77 -23.44
CA TYR A 133 -8.37 10.89 -22.40
C TYR A 133 -7.21 10.36 -21.56
N LEU A 134 -7.37 10.35 -20.24
CA LEU A 134 -6.42 9.75 -19.31
C LEU A 134 -6.81 8.27 -19.11
N TRP A 135 -6.03 7.38 -19.70
CA TRP A 135 -6.28 5.93 -19.62
C TRP A 135 -5.75 5.35 -18.31
N HIS A 136 -6.45 4.34 -17.79
CA HIS A 136 -6.02 3.60 -16.59
C HIS A 136 -4.88 2.62 -16.88
N GLN A 137 -4.91 2.05 -18.08
CA GLN A 137 -3.93 1.12 -18.60
C GLN A 137 -3.77 1.36 -20.10
N PRO A 138 -2.61 1.01 -20.70
CA PRO A 138 -2.36 1.24 -22.13
C PRO A 138 -3.30 0.45 -23.05
N GLY A 139 -3.94 -0.62 -22.53
CA GLY A 139 -4.88 -1.44 -23.30
C GLY A 139 -4.23 -2.15 -24.50
N MET A 140 -4.96 -2.19 -25.64
CA MET A 140 -4.46 -2.73 -26.90
C MET A 140 -3.81 -1.65 -27.79
N ILE A 141 -3.63 -0.44 -27.30
CA ILE A 141 -2.95 0.63 -28.04
C ILE A 141 -1.47 0.29 -28.11
N ASN A 142 -0.83 0.54 -29.23
CA ASN A 142 0.59 0.29 -29.42
C ASN A 142 1.39 1.05 -28.33
N GLU A 143 2.27 0.35 -27.62
CA GLU A 143 3.05 0.92 -26.50
C GLU A 143 3.88 2.14 -26.92
N ASP A 144 4.30 2.20 -28.17
CA ASP A 144 5.05 3.35 -28.72
C ASP A 144 4.21 4.62 -28.88
N GLU A 145 2.89 4.50 -28.91
CA GLU A 145 1.93 5.61 -29.06
C GLU A 145 1.43 6.17 -27.72
N VAL A 146 1.66 5.44 -26.63
CA VAL A 146 1.17 5.78 -25.30
C VAL A 146 2.33 6.08 -24.37
N LYS A 147 2.16 7.11 -23.54
CA LYS A 147 3.09 7.43 -22.45
C LYS A 147 2.39 7.27 -21.10
N GLU A 148 3.08 6.63 -20.17
CA GLU A 148 2.70 6.69 -18.75
C GLU A 148 2.93 8.12 -18.25
N ILE A 149 2.02 8.64 -17.42
CA ILE A 149 2.12 9.98 -16.85
C ILE A 149 1.84 9.93 -15.34
N HIS A 150 2.68 10.63 -14.57
CA HIS A 150 2.46 10.86 -13.16
C HIS A 150 1.93 12.28 -12.96
N LEU A 151 0.82 12.40 -12.26
CA LEU A 151 0.11 13.66 -12.01
C LEU A 151 0.15 13.95 -10.51
N PHE A 152 0.85 15.01 -10.13
CA PHE A 152 0.95 15.43 -8.73
C PHE A 152 -0.40 15.96 -8.23
N ILE A 153 -0.82 15.50 -7.07
CA ILE A 153 -2.03 15.95 -6.38
C ILE A 153 -1.61 17.01 -5.36
N PRO A 154 -1.97 18.29 -5.58
CA PRO A 154 -1.59 19.35 -4.68
C PRO A 154 -2.40 19.30 -3.38
N SER A 155 -1.77 19.64 -2.25
CA SER A 155 -2.47 19.97 -1.02
C SER A 155 -3.03 21.39 -1.08
N ALA A 156 -3.99 21.70 -0.20
CA ALA A 156 -4.55 23.05 -0.10
C ALA A 156 -3.42 24.07 0.15
N GLY A 157 -3.48 25.19 -0.58
CA GLY A 157 -2.48 26.24 -0.49
C GLY A 157 -1.17 25.97 -1.24
N TYR A 158 -1.06 24.83 -1.97
CA TYR A 158 0.11 24.56 -2.80
C TYR A 158 0.33 25.67 -3.84
N ARG A 159 1.58 26.14 -3.93
CA ARG A 159 2.00 27.13 -4.94
C ARG A 159 3.15 26.58 -5.76
N LEU A 160 3.08 26.80 -7.09
CA LEU A 160 4.18 26.47 -7.98
C LEU A 160 5.44 27.25 -7.55
N PRO A 161 6.60 26.61 -7.63
CA PRO A 161 7.87 27.29 -7.38
C PRO A 161 8.14 28.36 -8.44
N GLU A 162 8.61 29.51 -8.00
CA GLU A 162 9.02 30.59 -8.88
C GLU A 162 10.21 30.19 -9.78
N ARG A 163 11.17 29.44 -9.21
CA ARG A 163 12.32 28.92 -9.94
C ARG A 163 12.11 27.44 -10.24
N GLN A 164 11.88 27.16 -11.49
CA GLN A 164 11.79 25.81 -12.02
C GLN A 164 13.00 25.59 -12.91
N GLY A 165 13.80 24.55 -12.63
CA GLY A 165 14.92 24.15 -13.48
C GLY A 165 14.44 23.69 -14.88
N GLN A 166 15.24 22.89 -15.57
CA GLN A 166 14.95 22.39 -16.93
C GLN A 166 13.60 21.64 -17.03
N ASN A 167 13.08 21.16 -15.93
CA ASN A 167 11.85 20.34 -15.86
C ASN A 167 10.70 21.16 -15.31
N LYS A 168 10.09 21.93 -16.18
CA LYS A 168 8.95 22.79 -15.86
C LYS A 168 7.76 21.94 -15.38
N ILE A 169 7.25 22.28 -14.18
CA ILE A 169 5.99 21.78 -13.64
C ILE A 169 4.89 22.71 -14.15
N SER A 170 3.85 22.17 -14.73
CA SER A 170 2.72 22.91 -15.28
C SER A 170 1.40 22.37 -14.72
N PRO A 171 0.38 23.19 -14.58
CA PRO A 171 -0.96 22.71 -14.23
C PRO A 171 -1.56 21.92 -15.39
N CYS A 172 -2.47 21.03 -15.03
CA CYS A 172 -3.40 20.37 -15.95
C CYS A 172 -4.73 20.15 -15.23
N TYR A 173 -5.78 19.95 -16.01
CA TYR A 173 -7.15 19.97 -15.56
C TYR A 173 -7.85 18.67 -15.94
N LEU A 174 -8.18 17.85 -14.96
CA LEU A 174 -8.85 16.57 -15.14
C LEU A 174 -10.35 16.74 -14.88
N ASP A 175 -11.16 16.43 -15.89
CA ASP A 175 -12.59 16.23 -15.72
C ASP A 175 -12.81 14.89 -15.00
N VAL A 176 -13.26 14.97 -13.75
CA VAL A 176 -13.35 13.81 -12.85
C VAL A 176 -14.42 12.80 -13.30
N GLN A 177 -15.41 13.23 -14.05
CA GLN A 177 -16.49 12.36 -14.54
C GLN A 177 -16.11 11.64 -15.83
N SER A 178 -15.60 12.40 -16.80
CA SER A 178 -15.30 11.85 -18.12
C SER A 178 -13.90 11.24 -18.24
N GLY A 179 -12.94 11.63 -17.37
CA GLY A 179 -11.55 11.21 -17.47
C GLY A 179 -10.74 11.94 -18.55
N PHE A 180 -11.29 12.98 -19.18
CA PHE A 180 -10.52 13.82 -20.08
C PHE A 180 -9.62 14.79 -19.30
N ILE A 181 -8.39 14.93 -19.76
CA ILE A 181 -7.39 15.84 -19.19
C ILE A 181 -7.00 16.89 -20.21
N ASP A 182 -6.89 18.14 -19.76
CA ASP A 182 -6.44 19.28 -20.55
C ASP A 182 -5.12 19.83 -20.01
N PHE A 183 -4.15 20.07 -20.89
CA PHE A 183 -2.80 20.53 -20.55
C PHE A 183 -2.58 22.03 -20.85
N SER A 184 -3.58 22.74 -21.33
CA SER A 184 -3.42 24.10 -21.86
C SER A 184 -4.50 25.09 -21.48
N ASP A 185 -5.70 24.63 -21.11
CA ASP A 185 -6.84 25.51 -20.86
C ASP A 185 -6.97 25.91 -19.39
N ASP A 186 -6.28 26.96 -18.99
CA ASP A 186 -6.34 27.52 -17.64
C ASP A 186 -7.74 28.08 -17.25
N SER A 187 -8.66 28.25 -18.21
CA SER A 187 -10.03 28.66 -17.93
C SER A 187 -10.86 27.60 -17.20
N LEU A 188 -10.33 26.38 -17.12
CA LEU A 188 -10.91 25.25 -16.40
C LEU A 188 -10.64 25.31 -14.90
N ASP A 189 -9.69 26.13 -14.45
CA ASP A 189 -9.33 26.25 -13.04
C ASP A 189 -10.53 26.69 -12.18
N GLY A 190 -10.80 25.91 -11.12
CA GLY A 190 -11.92 26.19 -10.21
C GLY A 190 -13.31 25.85 -10.72
N LYS A 191 -13.46 25.29 -11.93
CA LYS A 191 -14.77 24.80 -12.41
C LYS A 191 -15.19 23.55 -11.69
N GLN A 192 -16.50 23.43 -11.45
CA GLN A 192 -17.09 22.24 -10.84
C GLN A 192 -16.81 20.99 -11.68
N GLY A 193 -16.45 19.89 -11.04
CA GLY A 193 -16.13 18.63 -11.71
C GLY A 193 -14.74 18.60 -12.38
N ILE A 194 -13.96 19.67 -12.24
CA ILE A 194 -12.58 19.75 -12.75
C ILE A 194 -11.60 19.71 -11.57
N ARG A 195 -10.68 18.77 -11.62
CA ARG A 195 -9.60 18.67 -10.66
C ARG A 195 -8.30 19.23 -11.23
N LYS A 196 -7.74 20.23 -10.57
CA LYS A 196 -6.41 20.77 -10.90
C LYS A 196 -5.33 19.81 -10.37
N LEU A 197 -4.47 19.39 -11.26
CA LEU A 197 -3.30 18.56 -11.00
C LEU A 197 -2.07 19.24 -11.61
N TYR A 198 -0.89 18.68 -11.36
CA TYR A 198 0.34 19.17 -11.97
C TYR A 198 1.10 18.03 -12.61
N TYR A 199 1.76 18.33 -13.71
CA TYR A 199 2.59 17.40 -14.48
C TYR A 199 3.94 18.01 -14.83
N SER A 200 4.85 17.17 -15.27
CA SER A 200 6.11 17.59 -15.90
C SER A 200 6.36 16.76 -17.16
N GLY A 201 6.92 17.39 -18.17
CA GLY A 201 7.34 16.71 -19.40
C GLY A 201 8.70 15.98 -19.27
N PHE A 202 9.23 15.85 -18.04
CA PHE A 202 10.49 15.15 -17.82
C PHE A 202 10.34 13.64 -18.04
N THR A 203 11.32 13.06 -18.71
CA THR A 203 11.48 11.62 -18.87
C THR A 203 12.87 11.21 -18.38
N ALA A 204 12.94 10.16 -17.58
CA ALA A 204 14.23 9.62 -17.17
C ALA A 204 14.89 8.85 -18.33
N LYS A 205 16.22 8.93 -18.46
CA LYS A 205 16.96 8.21 -19.54
C LYS A 205 16.68 6.70 -19.56
N ALA A 206 16.49 6.11 -18.38
CA ALA A 206 16.19 4.67 -18.24
C ALA A 206 14.74 4.30 -18.58
N ARG A 207 13.82 5.25 -18.56
CA ARG A 207 12.38 5.06 -18.82
C ARG A 207 11.84 6.24 -19.62
N PRO A 208 12.15 6.33 -20.92
CA PRO A 208 11.71 7.44 -21.79
C PRO A 208 10.21 7.39 -22.10
N ASP A 209 9.58 6.31 -21.80
CA ASP A 209 8.13 6.03 -21.91
C ASP A 209 7.31 6.66 -20.77
N ILE A 210 7.96 7.13 -19.70
CA ILE A 210 7.28 7.70 -18.53
C ILE A 210 7.50 9.20 -18.43
N LEU A 211 6.41 9.97 -18.43
CA LEU A 211 6.37 11.39 -18.09
C LEU A 211 6.25 11.52 -16.57
N THR A 212 7.30 12.02 -15.94
CA THR A 212 7.41 12.09 -14.49
C THR A 212 8.09 13.39 -14.05
N PHE A 213 8.55 13.44 -12.82
CA PHE A 213 9.22 14.59 -12.25
C PHE A 213 10.69 14.28 -12.00
N SER A 214 11.57 15.21 -12.30
CA SER A 214 12.99 15.12 -11.91
C SER A 214 13.21 15.47 -10.44
N THR A 215 12.36 16.37 -9.93
CA THR A 215 12.31 16.83 -8.55
C THR A 215 10.90 16.76 -8.02
N CYS A 216 10.73 16.33 -6.78
CA CYS A 216 9.42 16.28 -6.14
C CYS A 216 8.79 17.68 -6.10
N PRO A 217 7.56 17.87 -6.57
CA PRO A 217 6.86 19.17 -6.53
C PRO A 217 6.74 19.75 -5.13
N HIS A 218 6.62 18.89 -4.12
CA HIS A 218 6.43 19.29 -2.72
C HIS A 218 7.76 19.55 -1.99
N CYS A 219 8.59 18.53 -1.81
CA CYS A 219 9.79 18.62 -0.97
C CYS A 219 11.07 19.03 -1.71
N ARG A 220 11.01 19.20 -3.04
CA ARG A 220 12.11 19.64 -3.91
C ARG A 220 13.30 18.67 -4.01
N HIS A 221 13.18 17.50 -3.45
CA HIS A 221 14.21 16.48 -3.60
C HIS A 221 14.25 15.92 -5.01
N GLU A 222 15.44 15.54 -5.44
CA GLU A 222 15.68 14.88 -6.72
C GLU A 222 15.06 13.47 -6.73
N LEU A 223 14.23 13.20 -7.73
CA LEU A 223 13.57 11.90 -7.94
C LEU A 223 14.34 10.99 -8.90
N SER A 224 15.46 11.44 -9.46
CA SER A 224 16.21 10.74 -10.50
C SER A 224 16.71 9.35 -10.11
N LYS A 225 16.93 9.10 -8.82
CA LYS A 225 17.38 7.81 -8.27
C LYS A 225 16.30 7.02 -7.55
N MET A 226 15.26 7.69 -7.08
CA MET A 226 14.13 7.07 -6.40
C MET A 226 12.87 7.45 -7.16
N GLN A 227 12.49 6.60 -8.08
CA GLN A 227 11.25 6.74 -8.83
C GLN A 227 10.05 6.76 -7.88
N LEU A 228 9.01 7.46 -8.29
CA LEU A 228 7.71 7.33 -7.64
C LEU A 228 7.33 5.85 -7.60
N THR A 229 6.83 5.40 -6.48
CA THR A 229 6.51 4.00 -6.25
C THR A 229 5.01 3.82 -6.03
N SER A 230 4.45 2.76 -6.61
CA SER A 230 3.08 2.36 -6.30
C SER A 230 2.98 1.91 -4.84
N PHE A 231 1.77 2.03 -4.26
CA PHE A 231 1.44 1.44 -2.98
C PHE A 231 1.27 -0.08 -3.12
N ASN A 232 2.32 -0.74 -3.56
CA ASN A 232 2.31 -2.17 -3.76
C ASN A 232 2.97 -2.85 -2.56
N THR A 233 2.19 -3.65 -1.85
CA THR A 233 2.69 -4.45 -0.74
C THR A 233 3.09 -5.86 -1.19
N ARG A 234 3.16 -6.11 -2.51
CA ARG A 234 3.76 -7.31 -3.06
C ARG A 234 5.27 -7.23 -2.93
N GLY A 235 5.83 -8.03 -2.09
CA GLY A 235 7.27 -8.08 -1.91
C GLY A 235 7.66 -8.26 -0.46
N LYS A 236 8.94 -8.17 -0.20
CA LYS A 236 9.53 -8.47 1.09
C LYS A 236 9.19 -7.45 2.18
N GLN A 237 8.98 -6.17 1.81
CA GLN A 237 8.87 -5.08 2.79
C GLN A 237 7.68 -5.22 3.74
N SER A 238 6.52 -5.60 3.21
CA SER A 238 5.33 -5.77 4.05
C SER A 238 5.44 -6.97 4.98
N PHE A 239 6.04 -8.05 4.47
CA PHE A 239 6.32 -9.23 5.26
C PHE A 239 7.38 -8.93 6.34
N PHE A 240 8.42 -8.19 5.98
CA PHE A 240 9.44 -7.71 6.91
C PHE A 240 8.86 -6.84 8.02
N ASN A 241 7.98 -5.89 7.69
CA ASN A 241 7.32 -5.03 8.67
C ASN A 241 6.42 -5.82 9.62
N LEU A 242 5.70 -6.83 9.11
CA LEU A 242 4.87 -7.73 9.92
C LEU A 242 5.72 -8.53 10.91
N ILE A 243 6.81 -9.14 10.43
CA ILE A 243 7.75 -9.90 11.28
C ILE A 243 8.38 -8.98 12.31
N LYS A 244 8.82 -7.78 11.91
CA LYS A 244 9.39 -6.80 12.83
C LYS A 244 8.41 -6.41 13.93
N ALA A 245 7.15 -6.14 13.58
CA ALA A 245 6.11 -5.82 14.55
C ALA A 245 5.83 -6.99 15.48
N GLN A 246 5.74 -8.21 14.97
CA GLN A 246 5.57 -9.43 15.76
C GLN A 246 6.77 -9.64 16.71
N PHE A 247 7.97 -9.47 16.20
CA PHE A 247 9.20 -9.58 16.99
C PHE A 247 9.26 -8.56 18.13
N GLN A 248 8.88 -7.31 17.85
CA GLN A 248 8.80 -6.25 18.87
C GLN A 248 7.72 -6.50 19.92
N ALA A 249 6.62 -7.15 19.55
CA ALA A 249 5.54 -7.51 20.46
C ALA A 249 5.85 -8.72 21.35
N GLN A 250 6.92 -9.48 21.05
CA GLN A 250 7.33 -10.60 21.91
C GLN A 250 7.91 -10.09 23.24
N PRO A 251 7.61 -10.77 24.36
CA PRO A 251 8.33 -10.50 25.61
C PRO A 251 9.82 -10.83 25.44
N ALA A 252 10.66 -10.18 26.24
CA ALA A 252 12.08 -10.49 26.30
C ALA A 252 12.31 -11.98 26.63
N GLY A 253 13.19 -12.63 25.88
CA GLY A 253 13.50 -14.05 26.06
C GLY A 253 14.35 -14.28 27.30
N LEU A 254 13.98 -15.25 28.10
CA LEU A 254 14.84 -15.72 29.20
C LEU A 254 15.95 -16.61 28.60
N GLY A 255 17.12 -16.06 28.37
CA GLY A 255 18.27 -16.84 27.96
C GLY A 255 18.75 -17.75 29.10
N LYS A 256 19.67 -18.67 28.80
CA LYS A 256 20.29 -19.56 29.81
C LYS A 256 20.95 -18.80 30.99
N THR A 257 21.28 -17.54 30.79
CA THR A 257 21.90 -16.66 31.79
C THR A 257 20.90 -15.82 32.59
N GLY A 258 19.63 -15.86 32.27
CA GLY A 258 18.56 -15.12 32.98
C GLY A 258 18.59 -13.59 32.83
N ASP A 259 19.55 -13.03 32.11
CA ASP A 259 19.70 -11.58 31.92
C ASP A 259 19.42 -11.22 30.43
N PRO A 260 18.22 -10.66 30.10
CA PRO A 260 17.86 -10.32 28.74
C PRO A 260 18.79 -9.27 28.12
N ASP A 261 19.32 -8.34 28.92
CA ASP A 261 20.15 -7.22 28.43
C ASP A 261 21.49 -7.69 27.84
N ARG A 262 21.91 -8.92 28.18
CA ARG A 262 23.15 -9.53 27.67
C ARG A 262 22.95 -10.35 26.40
N LEU A 263 21.73 -10.53 25.96
CA LEU A 263 21.42 -11.32 24.78
C LEU A 263 21.10 -10.41 23.58
N PRO A 264 21.54 -10.77 22.36
CA PRO A 264 21.11 -10.07 21.17
C PRO A 264 19.59 -10.00 21.11
N ASN A 265 19.04 -8.82 20.82
CA ASN A 265 17.60 -8.57 20.74
C ASN A 265 16.84 -8.96 22.03
N GLU A 266 17.45 -8.82 23.18
CA GLU A 266 16.87 -9.21 24.47
C GLU A 266 16.44 -10.70 24.52
N GLY A 267 17.12 -11.55 23.78
CA GLY A 267 16.83 -12.98 23.70
C GLY A 267 15.56 -13.36 22.91
N ARG A 268 14.93 -12.40 22.22
CA ARG A 268 13.78 -12.68 21.34
C ARG A 268 14.25 -13.48 20.12
N GLN A 269 13.47 -14.46 19.71
CA GLN A 269 13.78 -15.32 18.57
C GLN A 269 12.50 -15.59 17.75
N ASP A 270 12.61 -15.47 16.43
CA ASP A 270 11.59 -15.86 15.49
C ASP A 270 12.11 -16.95 14.56
N LEU A 271 11.26 -17.92 14.25
CA LEU A 271 11.55 -18.96 13.30
C LEU A 271 10.66 -18.77 12.06
N LEU A 272 11.30 -18.39 10.96
CA LEU A 272 10.63 -18.12 9.70
C LEU A 272 10.75 -19.31 8.75
N PHE A 273 9.61 -19.73 8.23
CA PHE A 273 9.54 -20.71 7.16
C PHE A 273 8.91 -20.07 5.93
N SER A 274 9.51 -20.26 4.76
CA SER A 274 8.88 -19.92 3.50
C SER A 274 8.95 -21.09 2.52
N ASP A 275 8.04 -21.15 1.55
CA ASP A 275 8.00 -22.19 0.53
C ASP A 275 9.17 -22.12 -0.48
N SER A 276 10.07 -21.16 -0.31
CA SER A 276 11.19 -20.93 -1.21
C SER A 276 12.48 -20.68 -0.44
N ARG A 277 13.43 -21.60 -0.52
CA ARG A 277 14.77 -21.49 0.08
C ARG A 277 15.46 -20.16 -0.24
N ASN A 278 15.28 -19.63 -1.46
CA ASN A 278 15.86 -18.34 -1.86
C ASN A 278 15.23 -17.14 -1.16
N ARG A 279 13.97 -17.24 -0.72
CA ARG A 279 13.29 -16.18 0.03
C ARG A 279 13.73 -16.14 1.49
N ASP A 280 13.93 -17.30 2.10
CA ASP A 280 14.34 -17.42 3.50
C ASP A 280 15.75 -16.87 3.72
N THR A 281 16.70 -17.23 2.86
CA THR A 281 18.07 -16.72 2.93
C THR A 281 18.12 -15.20 2.79
N LYS A 282 17.34 -14.63 1.86
CA LYS A 282 17.30 -13.18 1.65
C LYS A 282 16.62 -12.44 2.81
N LEU A 283 15.55 -13.01 3.39
CA LEU A 283 14.89 -12.43 4.58
C LEU A 283 15.82 -12.45 5.79
N SER A 284 16.52 -13.55 6.02
CA SER A 284 17.49 -13.67 7.11
C SER A 284 18.63 -12.65 6.99
N ILE A 285 19.15 -12.44 5.79
CA ILE A 285 20.21 -11.44 5.53
C ILE A 285 19.68 -10.03 5.77
N ASP A 286 18.49 -9.71 5.25
CA ASP A 286 17.88 -8.37 5.37
C ASP A 286 17.56 -8.05 6.86
N MET A 287 17.21 -9.04 7.67
CA MET A 287 16.96 -8.87 9.13
C MET A 287 18.24 -8.74 9.95
N SER A 288 19.34 -9.33 9.51
CA SER A 288 20.64 -9.23 10.18
C SER A 288 21.33 -7.89 9.94
N ALA A 289 20.90 -7.15 8.92
CA ALA A 289 21.44 -5.85 8.51
C ALA A 289 20.66 -4.64 9.08
N ALA A 290 19.54 -4.87 9.77
CA ALA A 290 18.65 -3.86 10.36
C ALA A 290 18.79 -3.80 11.88
#